data_5262fd4dfb2bf59c5f253248bf781c1e
#
_entry.id   5262fd4dfb2bf59c5f253248bf781c1e
#
_cell.length_a   1.000
_cell.length_b   1.000
_cell.length_c   1.000
_cell.angle_alpha   90.00
_cell.angle_beta   90.00
_cell.angle_gamma   90.00
#
_symmetry.space_group_name_H-M   'P 1'
#
loop_
_entity.id
_entity.type
_entity.pdbx_description
1 polymer ?
#
loop_
_entity_poly.entity_id
_entity_poly.type
_entity_poly.pdbx_seq_one_letter_code
_entity_poly.pdbx_strand_id
1 'polypeptide(L)'
;LKATTKAIIAASIAVAVSALLIVWQARHNSAYAALTSLSPDDMSLIAESLAPADRLRLSKSPEERKKLSDDVKQILALAEEARAKGVADRPEVKRQLEAMKMLVVAQMYIKKQRDANVKTEDYMPKPEETEAFLKDPNNVKQADSYLEDLKKMGMVPEEQQITDEIKEQFRKQWAPMSILAQKGKAAGVESERSTQLQSQFQQAVALSRIYSNELSKKLEPTDEEIQAYFAAHPELDPKATRQKAEEVLKRARAGEDFGKLAKENSEEPGAKESGGELPWFGRAVEGEQRSPDKFRVVKPFEDASFALKDNEISDIVETPFGFHIIQRLGHRTQPGENGAQPEEQIHVRHILFKPNVPGANPFAAPKSPRDTAREAIIDEKTKKEVEEIAKRTNIKVPDDFPVKAPEVPPGMTSPHGGMQAPPSGDEDELPPPPAGDNANPGKATGGAKPKATPPKKK
;
A
#
# COMPACT_ATOMS: atom_id res chain seq x y z
N LEU A 1 9.93 9.62 14.68
CA LEU A 1 9.76 8.15 14.62
C LEU A 1 8.38 7.72 15.13
N LYS A 2 7.97 8.16 16.36
CA LYS A 2 6.63 7.82 16.92
C LYS A 2 5.46 8.37 16.10
N ALA A 3 5.65 9.42 15.30
CA ALA A 3 4.61 10.05 14.48
C ALA A 3 4.29 9.26 13.19
N THR A 4 5.28 8.63 12.56
CA THR A 4 5.13 7.86 11.33
C THR A 4 4.42 6.52 11.56
N THR A 5 4.75 5.83 12.66
CA THR A 5 4.05 4.59 13.05
C THR A 5 2.58 4.88 13.40
N LYS A 6 2.33 6.02 14.08
CA LYS A 6 0.96 6.49 14.37
C LYS A 6 0.18 6.81 13.10
N ALA A 7 0.83 7.42 12.10
CA ALA A 7 0.22 7.73 10.82
C ALA A 7 -0.09 6.47 10.00
N ILE A 8 0.75 5.44 10.05
CA ILE A 8 0.54 4.17 9.32
C ILE A 8 -0.63 3.40 9.93
N ILE A 9 -0.72 3.30 11.27
CA ILE A 9 -1.86 2.63 11.93
C ILE A 9 -3.15 3.43 11.71
N ALA A 10 -3.10 4.76 11.83
CA ALA A 10 -4.24 5.61 11.53
C ALA A 10 -4.66 5.54 10.06
N ALA A 11 -3.70 5.48 9.12
CA ALA A 11 -3.96 5.31 7.69
C ALA A 11 -4.50 3.90 7.38
N SER A 12 -3.99 2.84 8.01
CA SER A 12 -4.50 1.48 7.83
C SER A 12 -5.92 1.32 8.39
N ILE A 13 -6.20 1.95 9.53
CA ILE A 13 -7.55 1.98 10.11
C ILE A 13 -8.47 2.90 9.28
N ALA A 14 -7.99 4.05 8.81
CA ALA A 14 -8.73 4.95 7.93
C ALA A 14 -9.01 4.33 6.55
N VAL A 15 -8.08 3.58 5.98
CA VAL A 15 -8.28 2.82 4.73
C VAL A 15 -9.27 1.69 4.92
N ALA A 16 -9.27 1.00 6.08
CA ALA A 16 -10.30 0.01 6.43
C ALA A 16 -11.68 0.66 6.63
N VAL A 17 -11.72 1.94 7.02
CA VAL A 17 -12.95 2.71 7.26
C VAL A 17 -13.42 3.49 6.01
N SER A 18 -12.53 3.90 5.12
CA SER A 18 -12.87 4.74 3.96
C SER A 18 -13.07 3.97 2.65
N ALA A 19 -12.87 2.66 2.63
CA ALA A 19 -13.15 1.87 1.45
C ALA A 19 -14.61 1.40 1.45
N LEU A 20 -15.49 2.17 0.83
CA LEU A 20 -16.81 1.80 0.35
C LEU A 20 -17.97 1.66 1.35
N LEU A 21 -18.87 2.53 1.22
CA LEU A 21 -20.20 2.60 1.81
C LEU A 21 -21.26 2.24 0.79
N ILE A 22 -22.13 1.20 1.03
CA ILE A 22 -23.34 0.97 0.31
C ILE A 22 -24.10 -0.31 0.64
N VAL A 23 -25.27 -0.46 0.59
CA VAL A 23 -26.68 -0.50 0.39
C VAL A 23 -27.38 -1.85 0.22
N TRP A 24 -28.42 -2.24 0.80
CA TRP A 24 -29.73 -2.72 0.58
C TRP A 24 -30.50 -3.67 1.37
N GLN A 25 -31.69 -3.93 1.02
CA GLN A 25 -32.84 -4.38 1.80
C GLN A 25 -33.10 -5.89 1.78
N ALA A 26 -33.41 -6.31 2.74
CA ALA A 26 -34.01 -7.16 3.72
C ALA A 26 -35.03 -8.20 3.24
N ARG A 27 -34.84 -9.37 3.58
CA ARG A 27 -35.91 -10.21 4.19
C ARG A 27 -35.23 -11.25 5.07
N HIS A 28 -35.70 -11.27 6.34
CA HIS A 28 -35.47 -12.31 7.35
C HIS A 28 -34.20 -12.24 8.20
N ASN A 29 -34.46 -12.17 9.49
CA ASN A 29 -33.74 -12.38 10.72
C ASN A 29 -32.45 -13.23 10.67
N SER A 30 -31.41 -12.76 9.98
CA SER A 30 -30.05 -13.09 10.37
C SER A 30 -29.25 -11.80 10.43
N ALA A 31 -28.39 -11.65 11.41
CA ALA A 31 -27.54 -10.47 11.57
C ALA A 31 -26.62 -10.21 10.36
N TYR A 32 -26.60 -11.12 9.40
CA TYR A 32 -25.74 -11.14 8.20
C TYR A 32 -26.53 -11.52 6.94
N ALA A 33 -27.74 -10.94 6.73
CA ALA A 33 -28.56 -11.23 5.57
C ALA A 33 -27.79 -10.97 4.26
N ALA A 34 -27.89 -11.92 3.36
CA ALA A 34 -27.23 -11.89 2.06
C ALA A 34 -27.81 -10.80 1.15
N LEU A 35 -26.93 -10.02 0.50
CA LEU A 35 -27.32 -9.05 -0.51
C LEU A 35 -27.30 -9.73 -1.89
N THR A 36 -28.43 -10.27 -2.32
CA THR A 36 -28.54 -10.94 -3.62
C THR A 36 -29.20 -10.09 -4.69
N SER A 37 -29.79 -8.96 -4.31
CA SER A 37 -30.47 -8.06 -5.24
C SER A 37 -30.38 -6.62 -4.79
N LEU A 38 -30.05 -5.71 -5.70
CA LEU A 38 -30.02 -4.26 -5.50
C LEU A 38 -31.00 -3.59 -6.47
N SER A 39 -31.66 -2.53 -6.01
CA SER A 39 -32.46 -1.64 -6.85
C SER A 39 -31.60 -0.49 -7.42
N PRO A 40 -32.10 0.27 -8.43
CA PRO A 40 -31.43 1.48 -8.88
C PRO A 40 -31.24 2.52 -7.77
N ASP A 41 -32.20 2.68 -6.85
CA ASP A 41 -32.08 3.57 -5.68
C ASP A 41 -30.98 3.10 -4.73
N ASP A 42 -30.83 1.80 -4.59
CA ASP A 42 -29.78 1.22 -3.81
C ASP A 42 -28.41 1.54 -4.43
N MET A 43 -28.25 1.39 -5.71
CA MET A 43 -27.02 1.77 -6.41
C MET A 43 -26.74 3.27 -6.36
N SER A 44 -27.77 4.10 -6.33
CA SER A 44 -27.63 5.56 -6.13
C SER A 44 -27.04 5.90 -4.76
N LEU A 45 -27.56 5.27 -3.71
CA LEU A 45 -26.98 5.40 -2.37
C LEU A 45 -25.53 4.91 -2.32
N ILE A 46 -25.16 3.87 -3.11
CA ILE A 46 -23.80 3.39 -3.34
C ILE A 46 -22.93 4.53 -3.87
N ALA A 47 -23.34 5.13 -4.94
CA ALA A 47 -22.60 6.18 -5.59
C ALA A 47 -22.45 7.41 -4.68
N GLU A 48 -23.45 7.75 -3.86
CA GLU A 48 -23.39 8.89 -2.94
C GLU A 48 -22.27 8.80 -1.91
N SER A 49 -21.80 7.60 -1.60
CA SER A 49 -20.71 7.37 -0.64
C SER A 49 -19.31 7.47 -1.27
N LEU A 50 -19.22 7.52 -2.59
CA LEU A 50 -17.95 7.65 -3.29
C LEU A 50 -17.40 9.09 -3.23
N ALA A 51 -16.10 9.21 -3.52
CA ALA A 51 -15.46 10.51 -3.59
C ALA A 51 -16.14 11.45 -4.62
N PRO A 52 -16.16 12.77 -4.41
CA PRO A 52 -16.81 13.70 -5.31
C PRO A 52 -16.37 13.58 -6.78
N ALA A 53 -15.08 13.29 -7.03
CA ALA A 53 -14.56 13.09 -8.38
C ALA A 53 -15.19 11.86 -9.07
N ASP A 54 -15.35 10.76 -8.33
CA ASP A 54 -15.95 9.53 -8.85
C ASP A 54 -17.44 9.70 -9.11
N ARG A 55 -18.17 10.37 -8.19
CA ARG A 55 -19.58 10.73 -8.40
C ARG A 55 -19.78 11.60 -9.64
N LEU A 56 -18.86 12.55 -9.88
CA LEU A 56 -18.92 13.38 -11.07
C LEU A 56 -18.73 12.55 -12.35
N ARG A 57 -17.82 11.58 -12.37
CA ARG A 57 -17.65 10.66 -13.50
C ARG A 57 -18.90 9.81 -13.72
N LEU A 58 -19.39 9.18 -12.67
CA LEU A 58 -20.62 8.35 -12.71
C LEU A 58 -21.85 9.15 -13.17
N SER A 59 -22.00 10.42 -12.77
CA SER A 59 -23.14 11.23 -13.18
C SER A 59 -23.16 11.53 -14.69
N LYS A 60 -21.99 11.43 -15.36
CA LYS A 60 -21.82 11.77 -16.78
C LYS A 60 -21.76 10.57 -17.72
N SER A 61 -21.34 9.39 -17.23
CA SER A 61 -21.05 8.21 -18.07
C SER A 61 -21.88 7.00 -17.66
N PRO A 62 -22.78 6.52 -18.54
CA PRO A 62 -23.45 5.23 -18.37
C PRO A 62 -22.48 4.07 -18.30
N GLU A 63 -21.36 4.12 -19.03
CA GLU A 63 -20.34 3.07 -19.05
C GLU A 63 -19.66 2.94 -17.66
N GLU A 64 -19.36 4.07 -17.02
CA GLU A 64 -18.81 4.07 -15.65
C GLU A 64 -19.82 3.52 -14.64
N ARG A 65 -21.13 3.83 -14.80
CA ARG A 65 -22.19 3.25 -13.96
C ARG A 65 -22.31 1.77 -14.15
N LYS A 66 -22.29 1.31 -15.42
CA LYS A 66 -22.30 -0.14 -15.71
C LYS A 66 -21.09 -0.84 -15.12
N LYS A 67 -19.89 -0.27 -15.25
CA LYS A 67 -18.66 -0.81 -14.62
C LYS A 67 -18.81 -0.93 -13.12
N LEU A 68 -19.30 0.10 -12.43
CA LEU A 68 -19.57 0.03 -10.99
C LEU A 68 -20.58 -1.07 -10.66
N SER A 69 -21.61 -1.26 -11.49
CA SER A 69 -22.60 -2.32 -11.32
C SER A 69 -21.97 -3.72 -11.44
N ASP A 70 -21.09 -3.90 -12.41
CA ASP A 70 -20.36 -5.17 -12.62
C ASP A 70 -19.40 -5.44 -11.44
N ASP A 71 -18.69 -4.42 -10.95
CA ASP A 71 -17.80 -4.53 -9.77
C ASP A 71 -18.60 -4.90 -8.50
N VAL A 72 -19.73 -4.23 -8.27
CA VAL A 72 -20.63 -4.52 -7.15
C VAL A 72 -21.18 -5.94 -7.25
N LYS A 73 -21.58 -6.38 -8.44
CA LYS A 73 -22.07 -7.76 -8.67
C LYS A 73 -21.00 -8.80 -8.32
N GLN A 74 -19.74 -8.57 -8.69
CA GLN A 74 -18.65 -9.47 -8.35
C GLN A 74 -18.38 -9.49 -6.83
N ILE A 75 -18.37 -8.33 -6.16
CA ILE A 75 -18.22 -8.23 -4.70
C ILE A 75 -19.30 -9.05 -4.00
N LEU A 76 -20.57 -8.87 -4.40
CA LEU A 76 -21.68 -9.60 -3.78
C LEU A 76 -21.61 -11.09 -4.04
N ALA A 77 -21.22 -11.50 -5.25
CA ALA A 77 -21.05 -12.90 -5.61
C ALA A 77 -19.96 -13.59 -4.78
N LEU A 78 -18.80 -12.93 -4.63
CA LEU A 78 -17.72 -13.44 -3.78
C LEU A 78 -18.11 -13.49 -2.29
N ALA A 79 -18.86 -12.49 -1.82
CA ALA A 79 -19.36 -12.49 -0.44
C ALA A 79 -20.34 -13.66 -0.18
N GLU A 80 -21.21 -13.98 -1.15
CA GLU A 80 -22.10 -15.13 -1.05
C GLU A 80 -21.33 -16.45 -1.05
N GLU A 81 -20.34 -16.59 -1.93
CA GLU A 81 -19.48 -17.77 -1.95
C GLU A 81 -18.72 -17.91 -0.61
N ALA A 82 -18.21 -16.79 -0.06
CA ALA A 82 -17.56 -16.77 1.25
C ALA A 82 -18.51 -17.27 2.37
N ARG A 83 -19.78 -16.85 2.35
CA ARG A 83 -20.80 -17.35 3.29
C ARG A 83 -21.08 -18.83 3.10
N ALA A 84 -21.26 -19.26 1.87
CA ALA A 84 -21.48 -20.68 1.53
C ALA A 84 -20.31 -21.58 1.96
N LYS A 85 -19.09 -21.04 1.99
CA LYS A 85 -17.88 -21.74 2.49
C LYS A 85 -17.65 -21.59 4.00
N GLY A 86 -18.57 -20.97 4.74
CA GLY A 86 -18.46 -20.78 6.20
C GLY A 86 -17.41 -19.74 6.63
N VAL A 87 -16.92 -18.92 5.73
CA VAL A 87 -15.93 -17.86 6.08
C VAL A 87 -16.53 -16.85 7.06
N ALA A 88 -17.80 -16.48 6.88
CA ALA A 88 -18.49 -15.55 7.76
C ALA A 88 -18.73 -16.09 9.20
N ASP A 89 -18.68 -17.42 9.38
CA ASP A 89 -18.94 -18.06 10.66
C ASP A 89 -17.68 -18.16 11.54
N ARG A 90 -16.52 -17.87 10.98
CA ARG A 90 -15.24 -17.87 11.73
C ARG A 90 -15.28 -16.78 12.82
N PRO A 91 -14.85 -17.07 14.06
CA PRO A 91 -14.98 -16.14 15.17
C PRO A 91 -14.33 -14.77 14.93
N GLU A 92 -13.14 -14.73 14.31
CA GLU A 92 -12.41 -13.50 13.97
C GLU A 92 -13.13 -12.70 12.89
N VAL A 93 -13.65 -13.38 11.84
CA VAL A 93 -14.41 -12.73 10.77
C VAL A 93 -15.71 -12.17 11.30
N LYS A 94 -16.41 -12.94 12.15
CA LYS A 94 -17.66 -12.49 12.78
C LYS A 94 -17.45 -11.21 13.59
N ARG A 95 -16.41 -11.16 14.44
CA ARG A 95 -16.08 -9.94 15.19
C ARG A 95 -15.75 -8.76 14.28
N GLN A 96 -15.06 -9.00 13.16
CA GLN A 96 -14.77 -7.97 12.16
C GLN A 96 -16.06 -7.41 11.55
N LEU A 97 -16.99 -8.28 11.14
CA LEU A 97 -18.27 -7.88 10.55
C LEU A 97 -19.12 -7.08 11.56
N GLU A 98 -19.11 -7.47 12.83
CA GLU A 98 -19.77 -6.72 13.92
C GLU A 98 -19.14 -5.34 14.14
N ALA A 99 -17.81 -5.27 14.15
CA ALA A 99 -17.09 -4.00 14.26
C ALA A 99 -17.36 -3.06 13.06
N MET A 100 -17.41 -3.58 11.86
CA MET A 100 -17.79 -2.79 10.66
C MET A 100 -19.21 -2.24 10.78
N LYS A 101 -20.16 -3.06 11.20
CA LYS A 101 -21.54 -2.60 11.45
C LYS A 101 -21.57 -1.47 12.48
N MET A 102 -20.84 -1.61 13.56
CA MET A 102 -20.72 -0.59 14.62
C MET A 102 -20.17 0.72 14.05
N LEU A 103 -19.09 0.66 13.26
CA LEU A 103 -18.50 1.85 12.65
C LEU A 103 -19.46 2.54 11.66
N VAL A 104 -20.20 1.78 10.86
CA VAL A 104 -21.22 2.35 9.95
C VAL A 104 -22.32 3.06 10.74
N VAL A 105 -22.83 2.46 11.81
CA VAL A 105 -23.86 3.10 12.65
C VAL A 105 -23.34 4.41 13.26
N ALA A 106 -22.08 4.45 13.74
CA ALA A 106 -21.46 5.66 14.25
C ALA A 106 -21.35 6.75 13.18
N GLN A 107 -20.89 6.40 11.98
CA GLN A 107 -20.76 7.34 10.86
C GLN A 107 -22.10 7.89 10.40
N MET A 108 -23.11 7.03 10.30
CA MET A 108 -24.46 7.45 9.93
C MET A 108 -25.11 8.34 10.99
N TYR A 109 -24.83 8.08 12.26
CA TYR A 109 -25.26 8.97 13.35
C TYR A 109 -24.58 10.36 13.22
N ILE A 110 -23.28 10.41 13.02
CA ILE A 110 -22.54 11.66 12.78
C ILE A 110 -23.12 12.41 11.57
N LYS A 111 -23.36 11.69 10.46
CA LYS A 111 -23.96 12.28 9.27
C LYS A 111 -25.33 12.90 9.58
N LYS A 112 -26.21 12.16 10.26
CA LYS A 112 -27.53 12.61 10.65
C LYS A 112 -27.49 13.88 11.53
N GLN A 113 -26.57 13.95 12.50
CA GLN A 113 -26.39 15.12 13.34
C GLN A 113 -25.90 16.33 12.54
N ARG A 114 -24.93 16.12 11.65
CA ARG A 114 -24.42 17.16 10.77
C ARG A 114 -25.48 17.69 9.78
N ASP A 115 -26.25 16.79 9.17
CA ASP A 115 -27.32 17.16 8.24
C ASP A 115 -28.45 17.91 8.95
N ALA A 116 -28.65 17.68 10.26
CA ALA A 116 -29.56 18.42 11.13
C ALA A 116 -28.94 19.72 11.69
N ASN A 117 -27.72 20.11 11.26
CA ASN A 117 -26.98 21.28 11.75
C ASN A 117 -26.75 21.29 13.27
N VAL A 118 -26.67 20.12 13.91
CA VAL A 118 -26.30 20.00 15.33
C VAL A 118 -24.81 20.31 15.47
N LYS A 119 -24.43 21.10 16.45
CA LYS A 119 -23.03 21.44 16.70
C LYS A 119 -22.25 20.17 17.07
N THR A 120 -21.02 20.06 16.58
CA THR A 120 -20.15 18.90 16.80
C THR A 120 -19.95 18.60 18.29
N GLU A 121 -19.80 19.63 19.12
CA GLU A 121 -19.62 19.54 20.55
C GLU A 121 -20.81 18.91 21.31
N ASP A 122 -22.01 18.95 20.70
CA ASP A 122 -23.22 18.44 21.33
C ASP A 122 -23.44 16.93 21.14
N TYR A 123 -22.85 16.34 20.07
CA TYR A 123 -23.03 14.91 19.80
C TYR A 123 -21.74 14.10 19.91
N MET A 124 -20.57 14.70 19.75
CA MET A 124 -19.30 13.98 19.92
C MET A 124 -19.10 13.58 21.38
N PRO A 125 -18.53 12.40 21.65
CA PRO A 125 -18.24 11.97 23.00
C PRO A 125 -17.22 12.90 23.67
N LYS A 126 -17.53 13.29 24.90
CA LYS A 126 -16.62 14.08 25.75
C LYS A 126 -15.49 13.19 26.30
N PRO A 127 -14.35 13.76 26.69
CA PRO A 127 -13.26 12.99 27.30
C PRO A 127 -13.72 12.09 28.46
N GLU A 128 -14.63 12.63 29.33
CA GLU A 128 -15.14 11.90 30.49
C GLU A 128 -15.99 10.69 30.07
N GLU A 129 -16.79 10.80 29.00
CA GLU A 129 -17.56 9.66 28.44
C GLU A 129 -16.60 8.58 27.91
N THR A 130 -15.53 8.99 27.25
CA THR A 130 -14.49 8.08 26.71
C THR A 130 -13.75 7.36 27.83
N GLU A 131 -13.36 8.08 28.87
CA GLU A 131 -12.73 7.48 30.06
C GLU A 131 -13.66 6.52 30.79
N ALA A 132 -14.92 6.91 30.97
CA ALA A 132 -15.92 6.04 31.59
C ALA A 132 -16.14 4.76 30.77
N PHE A 133 -16.21 4.86 29.45
CA PHE A 133 -16.32 3.72 28.53
C PHE A 133 -15.14 2.75 28.67
N LEU A 134 -13.93 3.27 28.80
CA LEU A 134 -12.70 2.48 28.91
C LEU A 134 -12.47 1.92 30.34
N LYS A 135 -13.26 2.31 31.34
CA LYS A 135 -13.25 1.66 32.67
C LYS A 135 -13.96 0.31 32.68
N ASP A 136 -14.82 0.03 31.70
CA ASP A 136 -15.44 -1.29 31.56
C ASP A 136 -14.46 -2.27 30.91
N PRO A 137 -14.07 -3.35 31.62
CA PRO A 137 -13.13 -4.36 31.07
C PRO A 137 -13.64 -5.04 29.80
N ASN A 138 -14.97 -5.12 29.60
CA ASN A 138 -15.54 -5.74 28.39
C ASN A 138 -15.27 -4.88 27.16
N ASN A 139 -15.40 -3.55 27.29
CA ASN A 139 -15.10 -2.62 26.19
C ASN A 139 -13.62 -2.65 25.83
N VAL A 140 -12.74 -2.70 26.82
CA VAL A 140 -11.30 -2.84 26.63
C VAL A 140 -10.97 -4.15 25.93
N LYS A 141 -11.53 -5.25 26.39
CA LYS A 141 -11.33 -6.57 25.78
C LYS A 141 -11.83 -6.64 24.35
N GLN A 142 -12.96 -5.99 24.05
CA GLN A 142 -13.51 -5.93 22.70
C GLN A 142 -12.56 -5.18 21.75
N ALA A 143 -12.05 -4.02 22.16
CA ALA A 143 -11.10 -3.24 21.40
C ALA A 143 -9.79 -4.03 21.14
N ASP A 144 -9.23 -4.65 22.18
CA ASP A 144 -8.01 -5.43 22.08
C ASP A 144 -8.19 -6.64 21.17
N SER A 145 -9.28 -7.38 21.32
CA SER A 145 -9.58 -8.53 20.47
C SER A 145 -9.72 -8.14 19.01
N TYR A 146 -10.31 -6.98 18.72
CA TYR A 146 -10.44 -6.50 17.36
C TYR A 146 -9.08 -6.08 16.76
N LEU A 147 -8.21 -5.44 17.54
CA LEU A 147 -6.86 -5.09 17.12
C LEU A 147 -6.02 -6.35 16.79
N GLU A 148 -6.12 -7.38 17.63
CA GLU A 148 -5.46 -8.68 17.39
C GLU A 148 -6.01 -9.37 16.12
N ASP A 149 -7.32 -9.29 15.88
CA ASP A 149 -7.92 -9.84 14.66
C ASP A 149 -7.46 -9.09 13.41
N LEU A 150 -7.31 -7.75 13.47
CA LEU A 150 -6.74 -6.95 12.36
C LEU A 150 -5.32 -7.40 12.02
N LYS A 151 -4.51 -7.75 13.03
CA LYS A 151 -3.17 -8.30 12.80
C LYS A 151 -3.22 -9.67 12.13
N LYS A 152 -4.05 -10.60 12.63
CA LYS A 152 -4.22 -11.94 12.04
C LYS A 152 -4.69 -11.89 10.59
N MET A 153 -5.44 -10.86 10.23
CA MET A 153 -5.92 -10.64 8.86
C MET A 153 -4.91 -9.90 7.96
N GLY A 154 -3.70 -9.65 8.44
CA GLY A 154 -2.65 -8.94 7.70
C GLY A 154 -2.93 -7.44 7.47
N MET A 155 -3.85 -6.84 8.24
CA MET A 155 -4.13 -5.39 8.19
C MET A 155 -3.14 -4.59 9.05
N VAL A 156 -2.40 -5.26 9.90
CA VAL A 156 -1.25 -4.76 10.64
C VAL A 156 -0.05 -5.59 10.18
N PRO A 157 1.09 -4.99 9.84
CA PRO A 157 2.29 -5.72 9.43
C PRO A 157 2.67 -6.81 10.45
N GLU A 158 3.09 -7.99 9.97
CA GLU A 158 3.44 -9.12 10.84
C GLU A 158 4.58 -8.77 11.79
N GLU A 159 5.55 -7.97 11.32
CA GLU A 159 6.70 -7.50 12.09
C GLU A 159 6.31 -6.49 13.18
N GLN A 160 5.13 -5.89 13.06
CA GLN A 160 4.65 -4.92 14.04
C GLN A 160 4.19 -5.61 15.30
N GLN A 161 4.96 -5.53 16.38
CA GLN A 161 4.53 -5.97 17.71
C GLN A 161 3.42 -5.05 18.24
N ILE A 162 2.34 -5.66 18.73
CA ILE A 162 1.25 -4.92 19.38
C ILE A 162 1.65 -4.66 20.84
N THR A 163 2.30 -3.51 21.07
CA THR A 163 2.70 -3.06 22.41
C THR A 163 1.50 -2.50 23.20
N ASP A 164 1.67 -2.32 24.50
CA ASP A 164 0.63 -1.73 25.34
C ASP A 164 0.31 -0.27 24.94
N GLU A 165 1.31 0.48 24.43
CA GLU A 165 1.10 1.83 23.90
C GLU A 165 0.23 1.80 22.64
N ILE A 166 0.40 0.82 21.75
CA ILE A 166 -0.42 0.64 20.56
C ILE A 166 -1.84 0.28 20.96
N LYS A 167 -2.03 -0.62 21.92
CA LYS A 167 -3.34 -0.97 22.46
C LYS A 167 -4.03 0.25 23.06
N GLU A 168 -3.32 1.03 23.86
CA GLU A 168 -3.89 2.23 24.49
C GLU A 168 -4.32 3.27 23.43
N GLN A 169 -3.48 3.51 22.43
CA GLN A 169 -3.81 4.42 21.33
C GLN A 169 -5.01 3.93 20.51
N PHE A 170 -5.07 2.64 20.22
CA PHE A 170 -6.21 2.03 19.55
C PHE A 170 -7.49 2.18 20.37
N ARG A 171 -7.46 1.87 21.66
CA ARG A 171 -8.61 2.03 22.57
C ARG A 171 -9.14 3.46 22.58
N LYS A 172 -8.23 4.46 22.62
CA LYS A 172 -8.58 5.90 22.55
C LYS A 172 -9.28 6.31 21.25
N GLN A 173 -8.97 5.62 20.14
CA GLN A 173 -9.64 5.84 18.84
C GLN A 173 -10.94 5.03 18.71
N TRP A 174 -10.96 3.83 19.27
CA TRP A 174 -12.10 2.92 19.25
C TRP A 174 -13.26 3.40 20.12
N ALA A 175 -12.98 3.89 21.32
CA ALA A 175 -13.99 4.24 22.29
C ALA A 175 -14.96 5.34 21.80
N PRO A 176 -14.53 6.46 21.22
CA PRO A 176 -15.45 7.46 20.67
C PRO A 176 -16.39 6.90 19.61
N MET A 177 -15.88 6.05 18.71
CA MET A 177 -16.71 5.43 17.67
C MET A 177 -17.72 4.45 18.23
N SER A 178 -17.34 3.69 19.25
CA SER A 178 -18.25 2.76 19.95
C SER A 178 -19.36 3.52 20.68
N ILE A 179 -19.05 4.63 21.34
CA ILE A 179 -20.03 5.49 22.02
C ILE A 179 -21.00 6.11 21.00
N LEU A 180 -20.48 6.61 19.87
CA LEU A 180 -21.32 7.16 18.80
C LEU A 180 -22.24 6.10 18.18
N ALA A 181 -21.77 4.87 18.03
CA ALA A 181 -22.60 3.77 17.58
C ALA A 181 -23.73 3.45 18.59
N GLN A 182 -23.45 3.47 19.89
CA GLN A 182 -24.46 3.31 20.92
C GLN A 182 -25.49 4.45 20.89
N LYS A 183 -25.05 5.72 20.77
CA LYS A 183 -25.92 6.88 20.56
C LYS A 183 -26.75 6.73 19.28
N GLY A 184 -26.17 6.28 18.19
CA GLY A 184 -26.85 6.03 16.92
C GLY A 184 -27.89 4.93 17.02
N LYS A 185 -27.59 3.84 17.71
CA LYS A 185 -28.52 2.75 17.98
C LYS A 185 -29.72 3.26 18.83
N ALA A 186 -29.44 4.00 19.89
CA ALA A 186 -30.49 4.60 20.75
C ALA A 186 -31.37 5.60 19.96
N ALA A 187 -30.81 6.31 18.98
CA ALA A 187 -31.51 7.22 18.08
C ALA A 187 -32.23 6.53 16.91
N GLY A 188 -32.25 5.19 16.85
CA GLY A 188 -32.89 4.41 15.79
C GLY A 188 -32.13 4.38 14.44
N VAL A 189 -30.92 4.95 14.35
CA VAL A 189 -30.14 5.03 13.14
C VAL A 189 -29.77 3.64 12.61
N GLU A 190 -29.51 2.68 13.48
CA GLU A 190 -29.22 1.28 13.10
C GLU A 190 -30.35 0.65 12.28
N SER A 191 -31.61 1.06 12.55
CA SER A 191 -32.79 0.50 11.88
C SER A 191 -33.14 1.23 10.59
N GLU A 192 -32.50 2.34 10.28
CA GLU A 192 -32.72 3.06 9.02
C GLU A 192 -32.23 2.22 7.83
N ARG A 193 -33.02 2.22 6.73
CA ARG A 193 -32.69 1.44 5.52
C ARG A 193 -31.28 1.75 5.02
N SER A 194 -30.92 3.02 4.91
CA SER A 194 -29.60 3.45 4.44
C SER A 194 -28.47 2.88 5.29
N THR A 195 -28.64 2.84 6.63
CA THR A 195 -27.64 2.31 7.56
C THR A 195 -27.51 0.80 7.48
N GLN A 196 -28.64 0.08 7.44
CA GLN A 196 -28.65 -1.39 7.27
C GLN A 196 -27.95 -1.80 6.00
N LEU A 197 -28.33 -1.15 4.97
CA LEU A 197 -27.88 -1.21 3.66
C LEU A 197 -26.35 -1.07 3.56
N GLN A 198 -25.84 0.01 4.09
CA GLN A 198 -24.45 0.35 4.14
C GLN A 198 -23.63 -0.67 4.94
N SER A 199 -24.18 -1.11 6.07
CA SER A 199 -23.56 -2.14 6.89
C SER A 199 -23.42 -3.47 6.15
N GLN A 200 -24.46 -3.91 5.47
CA GLN A 200 -24.45 -5.18 4.73
C GLN A 200 -23.46 -5.16 3.57
N PHE A 201 -23.34 -4.05 2.87
CA PHE A 201 -22.38 -3.95 1.78
C PHE A 201 -20.94 -3.88 2.28
N GLN A 202 -20.65 -3.12 3.33
CA GLN A 202 -19.32 -3.13 3.96
C GLN A 202 -18.91 -4.55 4.40
N GLN A 203 -19.86 -5.28 4.96
CA GLN A 203 -19.65 -6.68 5.31
C GLN A 203 -19.40 -7.55 4.07
N ALA A 204 -20.14 -7.31 2.96
CA ALA A 204 -19.91 -8.02 1.72
C ALA A 204 -18.53 -7.70 1.12
N VAL A 205 -18.09 -6.44 1.12
CA VAL A 205 -16.75 -6.05 0.70
C VAL A 205 -15.67 -6.76 1.54
N ALA A 206 -15.83 -6.81 2.86
CA ALA A 206 -14.90 -7.51 3.73
C ALA A 206 -14.83 -9.00 3.42
N LEU A 207 -15.97 -9.67 3.30
CA LEU A 207 -16.04 -11.09 2.98
C LEU A 207 -15.45 -11.38 1.59
N SER A 208 -15.77 -10.57 0.59
CA SER A 208 -15.22 -10.73 -0.75
C SER A 208 -13.69 -10.62 -0.75
N ARG A 209 -13.14 -9.66 0.01
CA ARG A 209 -11.69 -9.47 0.14
C ARG A 209 -11.02 -10.66 0.84
N ILE A 210 -11.58 -11.11 1.97
CA ILE A 210 -11.05 -12.28 2.69
C ILE A 210 -11.04 -13.50 1.77
N TYR A 211 -12.17 -13.75 1.09
CA TYR A 211 -12.29 -14.91 0.20
C TYR A 211 -11.38 -14.79 -1.03
N SER A 212 -11.28 -13.62 -1.64
CA SER A 212 -10.36 -13.37 -2.75
C SER A 212 -8.90 -13.66 -2.38
N ASN A 213 -8.47 -13.23 -1.19
CA ASN A 213 -7.13 -13.51 -0.69
C ASN A 213 -6.90 -15.02 -0.48
N GLU A 214 -7.89 -15.75 0.02
CA GLU A 214 -7.81 -17.21 0.15
C GLU A 214 -7.82 -17.90 -1.21
N LEU A 215 -8.60 -17.39 -2.15
CA LEU A 215 -8.68 -17.90 -3.50
C LEU A 215 -7.34 -17.72 -4.23
N SER A 216 -6.74 -16.54 -4.16
CA SER A 216 -5.44 -16.27 -4.77
C SER A 216 -4.35 -17.22 -4.22
N LYS A 217 -4.35 -17.49 -2.90
CA LYS A 217 -3.43 -18.47 -2.30
C LYS A 217 -3.66 -19.89 -2.79
N LYS A 218 -4.91 -20.27 -3.11
CA LYS A 218 -5.22 -21.61 -3.66
C LYS A 218 -4.88 -21.73 -5.13
N LEU A 219 -4.82 -20.63 -5.85
CA LEU A 219 -4.56 -20.55 -7.27
C LEU A 219 -3.08 -20.32 -7.60
N GLU A 220 -2.19 -20.53 -6.63
CA GLU A 220 -0.75 -20.48 -6.85
C GLU A 220 -0.36 -21.34 -8.07
N PRO A 221 0.39 -20.77 -9.03
CA PRO A 221 0.80 -21.51 -10.21
C PRO A 221 1.89 -22.53 -9.88
N THR A 222 1.87 -23.64 -10.60
CA THR A 222 2.95 -24.62 -10.59
C THR A 222 4.13 -24.12 -11.43
N ASP A 223 5.29 -24.77 -11.26
CA ASP A 223 6.47 -24.44 -12.08
C ASP A 223 6.21 -24.67 -13.57
N GLU A 224 5.43 -25.69 -13.92
CA GLU A 224 5.04 -25.97 -15.30
C GLU A 224 4.17 -24.86 -15.88
N GLU A 225 3.24 -24.30 -15.10
CA GLU A 225 2.40 -23.18 -15.53
C GLU A 225 3.23 -21.91 -15.74
N ILE A 226 4.22 -21.64 -14.87
CA ILE A 226 5.16 -20.52 -15.04
C ILE A 226 6.00 -20.73 -16.29
N GLN A 227 6.50 -21.93 -16.57
CA GLN A 227 7.24 -22.23 -17.81
C GLN A 227 6.36 -22.08 -19.05
N ALA A 228 5.11 -22.53 -18.98
CA ALA A 228 4.15 -22.33 -20.08
C ALA A 228 3.85 -20.86 -20.34
N TYR A 229 3.75 -20.06 -19.26
CA TYR A 229 3.60 -18.61 -19.36
C TYR A 229 4.81 -17.94 -20.06
N PHE A 230 6.04 -18.30 -19.69
CA PHE A 230 7.25 -17.81 -20.38
C PHE A 230 7.31 -18.25 -21.84
N ALA A 231 6.85 -19.46 -22.15
CA ALA A 231 6.78 -19.91 -23.55
C ALA A 231 5.80 -19.07 -24.39
N ALA A 232 4.70 -18.60 -23.77
CA ALA A 232 3.74 -17.69 -24.40
C ALA A 232 4.19 -16.22 -24.38
N HIS A 233 5.08 -15.85 -23.48
CA HIS A 233 5.61 -14.50 -23.24
C HIS A 233 7.15 -14.49 -23.24
N PRO A 234 7.78 -14.76 -24.38
CA PRO A 234 9.25 -14.90 -24.45
C PRO A 234 10.01 -13.62 -24.08
N GLU A 235 9.35 -12.47 -24.14
CA GLU A 235 9.91 -11.18 -23.69
C GLU A 235 10.16 -11.12 -22.17
N LEU A 236 9.46 -11.97 -21.41
CA LEU A 236 9.59 -12.09 -19.96
C LEU A 236 10.49 -13.24 -19.52
N ASP A 237 10.87 -14.14 -20.45
CA ASP A 237 11.70 -15.31 -20.11
C ASP A 237 13.11 -14.86 -19.69
N PRO A 238 13.51 -15.07 -18.42
CA PRO A 238 14.83 -14.66 -17.94
C PRO A 238 15.97 -15.53 -18.48
N LYS A 239 15.68 -16.59 -19.22
CA LYS A 239 16.66 -17.60 -19.65
C LYS A 239 17.84 -17.00 -20.40
N ALA A 240 17.58 -16.10 -21.35
CA ALA A 240 18.66 -15.46 -22.13
C ALA A 240 19.54 -14.56 -21.24
N THR A 241 18.95 -13.84 -20.28
CA THR A 241 19.67 -13.01 -19.32
C THR A 241 20.50 -13.87 -18.36
N ARG A 242 19.94 -14.99 -17.90
CA ARG A 242 20.65 -15.95 -17.05
C ARG A 242 21.83 -16.58 -17.79
N GLN A 243 21.69 -16.95 -19.06
CA GLN A 243 22.79 -17.48 -19.88
C GLN A 243 23.94 -16.49 -19.99
N LYS A 244 23.66 -15.20 -20.20
CA LYS A 244 24.69 -14.15 -20.17
C LYS A 244 25.41 -14.09 -18.83
N ALA A 245 24.68 -14.18 -17.72
CA ALA A 245 25.28 -14.20 -16.40
C ALA A 245 26.16 -15.45 -16.19
N GLU A 246 25.74 -16.62 -16.67
CA GLU A 246 26.52 -17.87 -16.62
C GLU A 246 27.82 -17.78 -17.39
N GLU A 247 27.81 -17.18 -18.58
CA GLU A 247 29.04 -16.95 -19.38
C GLU A 247 30.02 -16.04 -18.65
N VAL A 248 29.54 -14.93 -18.09
CA VAL A 248 30.39 -13.99 -17.33
C VAL A 248 30.89 -14.61 -16.02
N LEU A 249 30.07 -15.39 -15.32
CA LEU A 249 30.49 -16.13 -14.14
C LEU A 249 31.63 -17.10 -14.47
N LYS A 250 31.54 -17.83 -15.61
CA LYS A 250 32.60 -18.73 -16.05
C LYS A 250 33.90 -17.99 -16.29
N ARG A 251 33.85 -16.80 -16.92
CA ARG A 251 35.02 -15.93 -17.14
C ARG A 251 35.66 -15.44 -15.85
N ALA A 252 34.80 -14.98 -14.91
CA ALA A 252 35.24 -14.52 -13.59
C ALA A 252 35.93 -15.64 -12.79
N ARG A 253 35.36 -16.86 -12.80
CA ARG A 253 35.96 -18.04 -12.15
C ARG A 253 37.21 -18.58 -12.84
N ALA A 254 37.38 -18.26 -14.12
CA ALA A 254 38.61 -18.54 -14.85
C ALA A 254 39.75 -17.54 -14.56
N GLY A 255 39.52 -16.54 -13.71
CA GLY A 255 40.52 -15.57 -13.26
C GLY A 255 40.58 -14.27 -14.06
N GLU A 256 39.60 -13.99 -14.91
CA GLU A 256 39.50 -12.68 -15.56
C GLU A 256 39.17 -11.61 -14.52
N ASP A 257 39.69 -10.39 -14.69
CA ASP A 257 39.50 -9.32 -13.73
C ASP A 257 38.01 -8.99 -13.51
N PHE A 258 37.53 -9.19 -12.30
CA PHE A 258 36.13 -9.03 -11.97
C PHE A 258 35.65 -7.58 -12.15
N GLY A 259 36.47 -6.59 -11.79
CA GLY A 259 36.14 -5.17 -11.93
C GLY A 259 36.01 -4.79 -13.40
N LYS A 260 36.85 -5.36 -14.29
CA LYS A 260 36.76 -5.18 -15.75
C LYS A 260 35.47 -5.82 -16.28
N LEU A 261 35.15 -7.06 -15.84
CA LEU A 261 33.93 -7.74 -16.22
C LEU A 261 32.70 -6.94 -15.77
N ALA A 262 32.73 -6.35 -14.58
CA ALA A 262 31.63 -5.50 -14.07
C ALA A 262 31.44 -4.25 -14.93
N LYS A 263 32.55 -3.56 -15.31
CA LYS A 263 32.48 -2.38 -16.19
C LYS A 263 31.93 -2.70 -17.59
N GLU A 264 32.20 -3.88 -18.09
CA GLU A 264 31.78 -4.30 -19.43
C GLU A 264 30.36 -4.84 -19.49
N ASN A 265 29.91 -5.55 -18.45
CA ASN A 265 28.70 -6.36 -18.51
C ASN A 265 27.61 -5.95 -17.52
N SER A 266 27.94 -5.21 -16.45
CA SER A 266 26.94 -4.86 -15.42
C SER A 266 25.96 -3.79 -15.93
N GLU A 267 24.68 -4.04 -15.69
CA GLU A 267 23.58 -3.10 -15.93
C GLU A 267 23.21 -2.28 -14.69
N GLU A 268 24.04 -2.36 -13.64
CA GLU A 268 23.93 -1.51 -12.46
C GLU A 268 24.37 -0.08 -12.77
N PRO A 269 23.56 0.94 -12.43
CA PRO A 269 24.00 2.34 -12.56
C PRO A 269 25.31 2.59 -11.78
N GLY A 270 26.29 3.21 -12.43
CA GLY A 270 27.59 3.50 -11.83
C GLY A 270 28.61 2.34 -11.84
N ALA A 271 28.23 1.13 -12.27
CA ALA A 271 29.17 0.00 -12.33
C ALA A 271 30.32 0.22 -13.32
N LYS A 272 30.11 1.04 -14.36
CA LYS A 272 31.14 1.41 -15.32
C LYS A 272 32.29 2.20 -14.67
N GLU A 273 31.97 3.01 -13.69
CA GLU A 273 32.91 3.82 -12.91
C GLU A 273 33.52 3.01 -11.78
N SER A 274 32.67 2.40 -10.94
CA SER A 274 33.09 1.69 -9.71
C SER A 274 33.66 0.29 -9.94
N GLY A 275 33.46 -0.32 -11.11
CA GLY A 275 33.79 -1.74 -11.31
C GLY A 275 32.88 -2.67 -10.50
N GLY A 276 31.67 -2.21 -10.18
CA GLY A 276 30.65 -2.94 -9.42
C GLY A 276 30.83 -2.89 -7.90
N GLU A 277 31.77 -2.10 -7.38
CA GLU A 277 31.97 -1.98 -5.93
C GLU A 277 30.79 -1.26 -5.25
N LEU A 278 30.38 -1.81 -4.10
CA LEU A 278 29.33 -1.27 -3.25
C LEU A 278 29.91 -0.74 -1.94
N PRO A 279 29.25 0.21 -1.28
CA PRO A 279 29.63 0.62 0.08
C PRO A 279 29.64 -0.57 1.06
N TRP A 280 30.38 -0.43 2.16
CA TRP A 280 30.32 -1.38 3.26
C TRP A 280 28.90 -1.48 3.81
N PHE A 281 28.41 -2.69 4.09
CA PHE A 281 27.10 -2.91 4.66
C PHE A 281 27.09 -4.07 5.66
N GLY A 282 26.24 -3.96 6.67
CA GLY A 282 25.94 -4.99 7.65
C GLY A 282 24.66 -5.74 7.30
N ARG A 283 24.34 -6.76 8.08
CA ARG A 283 23.05 -7.46 7.97
C ARG A 283 21.90 -6.56 8.37
N ALA A 284 20.77 -6.72 7.72
CA ALA A 284 19.54 -6.11 8.17
C ALA A 284 19.11 -6.74 9.50
N VAL A 285 18.83 -5.90 10.51
CA VAL A 285 18.28 -6.34 11.78
C VAL A 285 16.76 -6.32 11.67
N GLU A 286 16.12 -7.42 12.04
CA GLU A 286 14.66 -7.54 12.03
C GLU A 286 14.03 -6.47 12.95
N GLY A 287 13.08 -5.70 12.40
CA GLY A 287 12.46 -4.59 13.12
C GLY A 287 13.25 -3.27 13.12
N GLU A 288 14.48 -3.23 12.60
CA GLU A 288 15.22 -1.98 12.43
C GLU A 288 14.61 -1.12 11.31
N GLN A 289 14.23 0.10 11.65
CA GLN A 289 13.74 1.05 10.64
C GLN A 289 14.88 1.42 9.69
N ARG A 290 14.57 1.51 8.38
CA ARG A 290 15.54 2.00 7.39
C ARG A 290 16.07 3.36 7.78
N SER A 291 17.35 3.41 8.12
CA SER A 291 18.08 4.67 8.30
C SER A 291 18.60 5.15 6.94
N PRO A 292 18.42 6.42 6.57
CA PRO A 292 19.00 6.98 5.35
C PRO A 292 20.53 6.84 5.28
N ASP A 293 21.19 6.74 6.44
CA ASP A 293 22.64 6.70 6.57
C ASP A 293 23.23 5.30 6.43
N LYS A 294 22.38 4.24 6.41
CA LYS A 294 22.83 2.84 6.25
C LYS A 294 22.53 2.33 4.86
N PHE A 295 23.58 1.98 4.11
CA PHE A 295 23.43 1.27 2.85
C PHE A 295 22.88 -0.13 3.10
N ARG A 296 21.84 -0.51 2.36
CA ARG A 296 21.15 -1.80 2.51
C ARG A 296 20.93 -2.45 1.15
N VAL A 297 21.01 -3.76 1.13
CA VAL A 297 20.73 -4.60 -0.03
C VAL A 297 19.50 -5.48 0.24
N VAL A 298 18.96 -6.13 -0.79
CA VAL A 298 17.85 -7.07 -0.63
C VAL A 298 18.33 -8.38 -0.03
N LYS A 299 17.45 -9.05 0.70
CA LYS A 299 17.77 -10.24 1.51
C LYS A 299 18.51 -11.35 0.76
N PRO A 300 18.10 -11.78 -0.46
CA PRO A 300 18.85 -12.81 -1.18
C PRO A 300 20.30 -12.41 -1.52
N PHE A 301 20.52 -11.12 -1.84
CA PHE A 301 21.84 -10.59 -2.09
C PHE A 301 22.68 -10.53 -0.80
N GLU A 302 22.08 -10.09 0.31
CA GLU A 302 22.71 -10.06 1.63
C GLU A 302 23.17 -11.46 2.05
N ASP A 303 22.26 -12.43 2.03
CA ASP A 303 22.55 -13.79 2.47
C ASP A 303 23.68 -14.44 1.66
N ALA A 304 23.63 -14.28 0.33
CA ALA A 304 24.69 -14.78 -0.54
C ALA A 304 26.03 -14.08 -0.27
N SER A 305 26.02 -12.76 -0.08
CA SER A 305 27.25 -12.00 0.18
C SER A 305 27.93 -12.37 1.49
N PHE A 306 27.15 -12.59 2.55
CA PHE A 306 27.67 -12.98 3.86
C PHE A 306 28.13 -14.44 3.91
N ALA A 307 27.62 -15.31 3.03
CA ALA A 307 28.06 -16.69 2.93
C ALA A 307 29.45 -16.86 2.28
N LEU A 308 29.91 -15.86 1.51
CA LEU A 308 31.20 -15.90 0.82
C LEU A 308 32.37 -15.68 1.79
N LYS A 309 33.52 -16.25 1.46
CA LYS A 309 34.82 -15.89 2.01
C LYS A 309 35.42 -14.72 1.25
N ASP A 310 36.41 -14.05 1.83
CA ASP A 310 37.12 -12.97 1.14
C ASP A 310 37.74 -13.47 -0.16
N ASN A 311 37.54 -12.70 -1.23
CA ASN A 311 37.89 -12.99 -2.63
C ASN A 311 37.08 -14.13 -3.29
N GLU A 312 36.13 -14.72 -2.62
CA GLU A 312 35.26 -15.74 -3.21
C GLU A 312 34.19 -15.10 -4.11
N ILE A 313 33.83 -15.83 -5.18
CA ILE A 313 32.81 -15.43 -6.16
C ILE A 313 31.59 -16.35 -5.97
N SER A 314 30.41 -15.74 -5.84
CA SER A 314 29.14 -16.46 -5.66
C SER A 314 28.76 -17.31 -6.88
N ASP A 315 27.79 -18.19 -6.71
CA ASP A 315 26.93 -18.60 -7.81
C ASP A 315 26.04 -17.43 -8.27
N ILE A 316 25.22 -17.65 -9.30
CA ILE A 316 24.23 -16.64 -9.72
C ILE A 316 23.17 -16.49 -8.63
N VAL A 317 23.05 -15.27 -8.12
CA VAL A 317 22.07 -14.89 -7.10
C VAL A 317 20.90 -14.18 -7.78
N GLU A 318 19.72 -14.77 -7.70
CA GLU A 318 18.50 -14.16 -8.23
C GLU A 318 17.86 -13.22 -7.19
N THR A 319 17.52 -12.02 -7.64
CA THR A 319 16.84 -10.99 -6.84
C THR A 319 15.71 -10.35 -7.66
N PRO A 320 14.84 -9.53 -7.05
CA PRO A 320 13.87 -8.74 -7.81
C PRO A 320 14.51 -7.83 -8.88
N PHE A 321 15.77 -7.46 -8.74
CA PHE A 321 16.50 -6.62 -9.71
C PHE A 321 17.06 -7.40 -10.90
N GLY A 322 17.22 -8.72 -10.79
CA GLY A 322 17.81 -9.59 -11.79
C GLY A 322 18.79 -10.59 -11.22
N PHE A 323 19.74 -10.99 -12.06
CA PHE A 323 20.78 -11.95 -11.71
C PHE A 323 22.08 -11.24 -11.34
N HIS A 324 22.63 -11.59 -10.20
CA HIS A 324 23.87 -11.02 -9.68
C HIS A 324 24.97 -12.07 -9.63
N ILE A 325 26.18 -11.66 -9.96
CA ILE A 325 27.42 -12.35 -9.61
C ILE A 325 28.11 -11.46 -8.59
N ILE A 326 28.45 -12.00 -7.42
CA ILE A 326 28.97 -11.23 -6.30
C ILE A 326 30.38 -11.73 -5.97
N GLN A 327 31.33 -10.81 -5.74
CA GLN A 327 32.62 -11.12 -5.18
C GLN A 327 32.80 -10.37 -3.88
N ARG A 328 33.11 -11.11 -2.80
CA ARG A 328 33.45 -10.48 -1.52
C ARG A 328 34.89 -9.98 -1.54
N LEU A 329 35.09 -8.70 -1.22
CA LEU A 329 36.41 -8.06 -1.21
C LEU A 329 37.03 -8.10 0.21
N GLY A 330 36.20 -8.08 1.25
CA GLY A 330 36.67 -8.11 2.63
C GLY A 330 35.54 -7.99 3.65
N HIS A 331 35.94 -8.07 4.90
CA HIS A 331 35.04 -7.91 6.05
C HIS A 331 35.70 -7.04 7.14
N ARG A 332 34.88 -6.43 7.98
CA ARG A 332 35.31 -5.70 9.15
C ARG A 332 34.24 -5.78 10.25
N THR A 333 34.68 -5.56 11.48
CA THR A 333 33.76 -5.32 12.60
C THR A 333 33.78 -3.85 12.94
N GLN A 334 32.63 -3.16 12.79
CA GLN A 334 32.48 -1.77 13.15
C GLN A 334 32.02 -1.68 14.60
N PRO A 335 32.71 -0.92 15.48
CA PRO A 335 32.24 -0.69 16.83
C PRO A 335 30.84 -0.08 16.83
N GLY A 336 29.96 -0.57 17.70
CA GLY A 336 28.61 -0.01 17.85
C GLY A 336 28.68 1.43 18.39
N GLU A 337 27.89 2.32 17.84
CA GLU A 337 27.73 3.68 18.34
C GLU A 337 26.79 3.71 19.55
N ASN A 338 27.05 4.60 20.52
CA ASN A 338 26.21 4.81 21.71
C ASN A 338 25.94 3.54 22.55
N GLY A 339 26.90 2.61 22.62
CA GLY A 339 26.77 1.38 23.39
C GLY A 339 26.04 0.24 22.69
N ALA A 340 25.74 0.39 21.41
CA ALA A 340 25.20 -0.70 20.58
C ALA A 340 26.25 -1.82 20.40
N GLN A 341 25.79 -3.03 20.07
CA GLN A 341 26.66 -4.16 19.76
C GLN A 341 27.51 -3.86 18.51
N PRO A 342 28.76 -4.34 18.44
CA PRO A 342 29.57 -4.27 17.23
C PRO A 342 28.84 -4.89 16.02
N GLU A 343 28.90 -4.22 14.88
CA GLU A 343 28.27 -4.68 13.64
C GLU A 343 29.32 -5.30 12.70
N GLU A 344 29.08 -6.55 12.27
CA GLU A 344 29.87 -7.15 11.20
C GLU A 344 29.45 -6.52 9.85
N GLN A 345 30.41 -6.00 9.12
CA GLN A 345 30.21 -5.41 7.79
C GLN A 345 31.09 -6.09 6.76
N ILE A 346 30.57 -6.21 5.54
CA ILE A 346 31.30 -6.74 4.40
C ILE A 346 31.39 -5.70 3.30
N HIS A 347 32.42 -5.88 2.47
CA HIS A 347 32.66 -5.12 1.25
C HIS A 347 32.61 -6.08 0.08
N VAL A 348 31.78 -5.76 -0.91
CA VAL A 348 31.60 -6.60 -2.11
C VAL A 348 31.65 -5.77 -3.36
N ARG A 349 31.87 -6.43 -4.49
CA ARG A 349 31.54 -5.93 -5.82
C ARG A 349 30.66 -6.93 -6.55
N HIS A 350 29.84 -6.45 -7.49
CA HIS A 350 28.89 -7.31 -8.18
C HIS A 350 28.70 -6.92 -9.65
N ILE A 351 28.14 -7.87 -10.39
CA ILE A 351 27.70 -7.68 -11.77
C ILE A 351 26.22 -7.98 -11.82
N LEU A 352 25.41 -7.01 -12.29
CA LEU A 352 23.96 -7.15 -12.40
C LEU A 352 23.54 -7.33 -13.86
N PHE A 353 22.73 -8.34 -14.13
CA PHE A 353 22.04 -8.59 -15.39
C PHE A 353 20.53 -8.42 -15.18
N LYS A 354 19.93 -7.42 -15.82
CA LYS A 354 18.50 -7.11 -15.67
C LYS A 354 17.67 -7.89 -16.70
N PRO A 355 16.65 -8.65 -16.27
CA PRO A 355 15.68 -9.17 -17.23
C PRO A 355 14.90 -8.01 -17.85
N ASN A 356 14.56 -8.16 -19.12
CA ASN A 356 13.73 -7.18 -19.80
C ASN A 356 12.26 -7.41 -19.39
N VAL A 357 11.74 -6.58 -18.50
CA VAL A 357 10.32 -6.61 -18.09
C VAL A 357 9.62 -5.42 -18.73
N PRO A 358 8.88 -5.60 -19.84
CA PRO A 358 8.16 -4.52 -20.49
C PRO A 358 7.14 -3.87 -19.56
N GLY A 359 7.05 -2.55 -19.57
CA GLY A 359 6.05 -1.81 -18.79
C GLY A 359 6.30 -1.74 -17.28
N ALA A 360 7.49 -2.15 -16.81
CA ALA A 360 7.87 -1.99 -15.42
C ALA A 360 7.75 -0.51 -14.99
N ASN A 361 6.98 -0.24 -13.94
CA ASN A 361 6.89 1.10 -13.38
C ASN A 361 8.23 1.47 -12.71
N PRO A 362 8.95 2.49 -13.19
CA PRO A 362 10.25 2.86 -12.61
C PRO A 362 10.18 3.35 -11.17
N PHE A 363 8.98 3.65 -10.66
CA PHE A 363 8.73 4.09 -9.28
C PHE A 363 8.22 2.96 -8.37
N ALA A 364 7.92 1.78 -8.92
CA ALA A 364 7.53 0.60 -8.14
C ALA A 364 8.77 -0.20 -7.73
N ALA A 365 8.66 -0.94 -6.63
CA ALA A 365 9.67 -1.94 -6.29
C ALA A 365 9.81 -2.94 -7.44
N PRO A 366 11.01 -3.25 -7.89
CA PRO A 366 11.23 -4.20 -8.99
C PRO A 366 10.73 -5.59 -8.59
N LYS A 367 10.16 -6.31 -9.56
CA LYS A 367 9.70 -7.69 -9.40
C LYS A 367 10.53 -8.59 -10.29
N SER A 368 10.79 -9.81 -9.83
CA SER A 368 11.43 -10.80 -10.69
C SER A 368 10.50 -11.19 -11.85
N PRO A 369 11.01 -11.64 -13.00
CA PRO A 369 10.18 -12.17 -14.07
C PRO A 369 9.26 -13.32 -13.59
N ARG A 370 9.75 -14.15 -12.67
CA ARG A 370 8.99 -15.23 -12.07
C ARG A 370 7.81 -14.70 -11.24
N ASP A 371 8.03 -13.66 -10.42
CA ASP A 371 6.95 -13.03 -9.64
C ASP A 371 5.95 -12.34 -10.56
N THR A 372 6.42 -11.70 -11.64
CA THR A 372 5.56 -11.08 -12.66
C THR A 372 4.68 -12.14 -13.35
N ALA A 373 5.26 -13.25 -13.78
CA ALA A 373 4.53 -14.36 -14.36
C ALA A 373 3.53 -14.98 -13.37
N ARG A 374 3.98 -15.22 -12.13
CA ARG A 374 3.16 -15.75 -11.05
C ARG A 374 1.93 -14.88 -10.79
N GLU A 375 2.11 -13.57 -10.63
CA GLU A 375 1.00 -12.64 -10.44
C GLU A 375 0.03 -12.64 -11.63
N ALA A 376 0.54 -12.56 -12.86
CA ALA A 376 -0.30 -12.57 -14.05
C ALA A 376 -1.15 -13.86 -14.16
N ILE A 377 -0.57 -15.02 -13.84
CA ILE A 377 -1.29 -16.29 -13.85
C ILE A 377 -2.35 -16.32 -12.72
N ILE A 378 -2.00 -15.85 -11.52
CA ILE A 378 -2.96 -15.75 -10.40
C ILE A 378 -4.12 -14.82 -10.77
N ASP A 379 -3.83 -13.67 -11.36
CA ASP A 379 -4.85 -12.71 -11.78
C ASP A 379 -5.80 -13.30 -12.82
N GLU A 380 -5.26 -14.00 -13.84
CA GLU A 380 -6.07 -14.67 -14.84
C GLU A 380 -6.96 -15.78 -14.25
N LYS A 381 -6.37 -16.64 -13.41
CA LYS A 381 -7.12 -17.73 -12.74
C LYS A 381 -8.18 -17.17 -11.79
N THR A 382 -7.83 -16.11 -11.02
CA THR A 382 -8.76 -15.46 -10.11
C THR A 382 -9.91 -14.82 -10.87
N LYS A 383 -9.63 -14.11 -11.96
CA LYS A 383 -10.67 -13.52 -12.82
C LYS A 383 -11.63 -14.57 -13.34
N LYS A 384 -11.12 -15.67 -13.87
CA LYS A 384 -11.93 -16.80 -14.34
C LYS A 384 -12.84 -17.36 -13.23
N GLU A 385 -12.28 -17.63 -12.05
CA GLU A 385 -13.06 -18.17 -10.94
C GLU A 385 -14.13 -17.18 -10.45
N VAL A 386 -13.80 -15.87 -10.37
CA VAL A 386 -14.75 -14.82 -10.01
C VAL A 386 -15.91 -14.74 -11.02
N GLU A 387 -15.62 -14.85 -12.31
CA GLU A 387 -16.66 -14.91 -13.37
C GLU A 387 -17.57 -16.13 -13.21
N GLU A 388 -17.02 -17.31 -12.90
CA GLU A 388 -17.80 -18.53 -12.67
C GLU A 388 -18.65 -18.43 -11.39
N ILE A 389 -18.09 -17.85 -10.31
CA ILE A 389 -18.85 -17.55 -9.09
C ILE A 389 -19.99 -16.58 -9.40
N ALA A 390 -19.73 -15.50 -10.13
CA ALA A 390 -20.74 -14.51 -10.48
C ALA A 390 -21.88 -15.10 -11.34
N LYS A 391 -21.59 -16.06 -12.22
CA LYS A 391 -22.60 -16.77 -13.03
C LYS A 391 -23.51 -17.67 -12.17
N ARG A 392 -22.98 -18.38 -11.17
CA ARG A 392 -23.75 -19.34 -10.36
C ARG A 392 -24.50 -18.72 -9.17
N THR A 393 -24.11 -17.53 -8.70
CA THR A 393 -24.67 -16.92 -7.49
C THR A 393 -25.96 -16.11 -7.71
N ASN A 394 -26.43 -15.97 -8.94
CA ASN A 394 -27.69 -15.27 -9.29
C ASN A 394 -27.85 -13.87 -8.64
N ILE A 395 -26.76 -13.11 -8.55
CA ILE A 395 -26.77 -11.74 -8.04
C ILE A 395 -27.40 -10.80 -9.06
N LYS A 396 -28.34 -9.96 -8.61
CA LYS A 396 -29.05 -8.99 -9.45
C LYS A 396 -28.63 -7.57 -9.07
N VAL A 397 -27.96 -6.89 -9.99
CA VAL A 397 -27.57 -5.47 -9.87
C VAL A 397 -28.01 -4.77 -11.15
N PRO A 398 -28.66 -3.62 -11.10
CA PRO A 398 -29.06 -2.88 -12.30
C PRO A 398 -27.84 -2.34 -13.03
N ASP A 399 -27.83 -2.41 -14.37
CA ASP A 399 -26.72 -1.91 -15.21
C ASP A 399 -26.62 -0.40 -15.21
N ASP A 400 -27.73 0.30 -14.90
CA ASP A 400 -27.79 1.76 -14.84
C ASP A 400 -28.64 2.25 -13.66
N PHE A 401 -28.32 3.43 -13.13
CA PHE A 401 -28.95 4.02 -11.95
C PHE A 401 -28.70 5.53 -11.91
N PRO A 402 -29.58 6.35 -11.28
CA PRO A 402 -29.40 7.78 -11.18
C PRO A 402 -28.23 8.13 -10.22
N VAL A 403 -27.39 9.07 -10.64
CA VAL A 403 -26.31 9.62 -9.81
C VAL A 403 -26.39 11.14 -9.78
N LYS A 404 -26.52 11.71 -8.58
CA LYS A 404 -26.45 13.16 -8.38
C LYS A 404 -25.00 13.63 -8.48
N ALA A 405 -24.75 14.57 -9.39
CA ALA A 405 -23.45 15.23 -9.42
C ALA A 405 -23.17 15.91 -8.07
N PRO A 406 -21.92 15.88 -7.58
CA PRO A 406 -21.58 16.60 -6.37
C PRO A 406 -21.74 18.11 -6.59
N GLU A 407 -22.22 18.82 -5.58
CA GLU A 407 -22.17 20.29 -5.58
C GLU A 407 -20.70 20.70 -5.51
N VAL A 408 -20.22 21.32 -6.60
CA VAL A 408 -18.86 21.89 -6.64
C VAL A 408 -18.96 23.31 -6.07
N PRO A 409 -18.27 23.63 -4.96
CA PRO A 409 -18.24 25.01 -4.48
C PRO A 409 -17.78 25.96 -5.58
N PRO A 410 -18.40 27.13 -5.76
CA PRO A 410 -17.95 28.09 -6.76
C PRO A 410 -16.49 28.46 -6.46
N GLY A 411 -15.59 28.14 -7.40
CA GLY A 411 -14.15 28.40 -7.31
C GLY A 411 -13.22 27.19 -7.42
N MET A 412 -13.71 25.95 -7.34
CA MET A 412 -12.92 24.73 -7.62
C MET A 412 -13.21 24.25 -9.05
N THR A 413 -12.59 24.86 -10.03
CA THR A 413 -12.45 24.28 -11.36
C THR A 413 -11.47 23.11 -11.31
N SER A 414 -11.80 22.03 -12.04
CA SER A 414 -11.06 20.77 -12.11
C SER A 414 -9.55 20.95 -12.22
N PRO A 415 -8.73 20.05 -11.58
CA PRO A 415 -7.28 20.08 -11.72
C PRO A 415 -6.74 19.74 -13.11
N HIS A 416 -7.60 19.57 -14.12
CA HIS A 416 -7.25 19.33 -15.52
C HIS A 416 -8.01 20.28 -16.47
N GLY A 417 -8.13 21.55 -16.09
CA GLY A 417 -8.43 22.60 -17.05
C GLY A 417 -7.18 22.91 -17.87
N GLY A 418 -7.23 22.63 -19.18
CA GLY A 418 -6.13 22.93 -20.08
C GLY A 418 -5.68 24.39 -19.92
N MET A 419 -4.37 24.61 -19.93
CA MET A 419 -3.76 25.92 -20.15
C MET A 419 -4.36 26.51 -21.42
N GLN A 420 -5.30 27.43 -21.28
CA GLN A 420 -5.53 28.39 -22.36
C GLN A 420 -4.31 29.30 -22.38
N ALA A 421 -3.66 29.33 -23.52
CA ALA A 421 -2.63 30.32 -23.80
C ALA A 421 -3.21 31.72 -23.54
N PRO A 422 -2.46 32.62 -22.90
CA PRO A 422 -2.89 34.00 -22.74
C PRO A 422 -3.04 34.65 -24.10
N PRO A 423 -4.04 35.52 -24.31
CA PRO A 423 -4.16 36.30 -25.54
C PRO A 423 -2.92 37.18 -25.68
N SER A 424 -2.34 37.16 -26.86
CA SER A 424 -1.29 38.08 -27.28
C SER A 424 -1.86 39.52 -27.29
N GLY A 425 -1.43 40.31 -26.35
CA GLY A 425 -1.76 41.72 -26.25
C GLY A 425 -0.81 42.45 -25.34
N ASP A 426 0.01 43.28 -25.98
CA ASP A 426 0.76 44.44 -25.50
C ASP A 426 1.76 44.27 -24.31
N GLU A 427 2.99 44.49 -24.68
CA GLU A 427 4.13 44.77 -23.81
C GLU A 427 3.86 46.05 -22.98
N ASP A 428 3.76 45.86 -21.64
CA ASP A 428 4.02 46.93 -20.69
C ASP A 428 4.62 46.34 -19.40
N GLU A 429 5.64 46.99 -18.93
CA GLU A 429 6.62 46.69 -17.89
C GLU A 429 6.04 46.09 -16.60
N LEU A 430 6.57 44.93 -16.20
CA LEU A 430 6.45 44.39 -14.85
C LEU A 430 7.63 44.85 -13.97
N PRO A 431 7.40 45.30 -12.74
CA PRO A 431 8.46 45.65 -11.80
C PRO A 431 9.21 44.41 -11.31
N PRO A 432 10.49 44.52 -10.96
CA PRO A 432 11.31 43.38 -10.55
C PRO A 432 10.86 42.83 -9.17
N PRO A 433 10.98 41.48 -8.95
CA PRO A 433 10.63 40.87 -7.69
C PRO A 433 11.63 41.23 -6.59
N PRO A 434 11.21 41.25 -5.32
CA PRO A 434 12.10 41.50 -4.19
C PRO A 434 13.11 40.38 -3.98
N ALA A 435 14.34 40.76 -3.66
CA ALA A 435 15.44 39.86 -3.35
C ALA A 435 15.13 38.99 -2.13
N GLY A 436 15.11 37.69 -2.32
CA GLY A 436 15.09 36.70 -1.26
C GLY A 436 16.47 36.06 -1.11
N ASP A 437 17.04 36.21 0.07
CA ASP A 437 18.27 35.57 0.48
C ASP A 437 18.20 34.05 0.37
N ASN A 438 19.04 33.47 -0.46
CA ASN A 438 19.41 32.07 -0.38
C ASN A 438 20.91 31.92 -0.60
N ALA A 439 21.63 31.80 0.51
CA ALA A 439 23.03 31.43 0.55
C ALA A 439 23.21 29.99 0.03
N ASN A 440 23.93 29.81 -1.06
CA ASN A 440 24.48 28.54 -1.50
C ASN A 440 26.01 28.62 -1.50
N PRO A 441 26.75 27.83 -0.72
CA PRO A 441 28.19 27.80 -0.75
C PRO A 441 28.71 26.75 -1.74
N GLY A 442 29.40 27.18 -2.78
CA GLY A 442 30.23 26.23 -3.51
C GLY A 442 30.52 26.57 -4.96
N LYS A 443 31.54 27.40 -5.22
CA LYS A 443 32.54 27.15 -6.26
C LYS A 443 33.70 28.13 -6.17
N ALA A 444 34.87 27.60 -5.84
CA ALA A 444 36.14 28.31 -5.91
C ALA A 444 36.65 28.36 -7.36
N THR A 445 37.08 29.52 -7.84
CA THR A 445 38.13 29.63 -8.86
C THR A 445 38.78 31.00 -8.77
N GLY A 446 40.12 31.01 -8.67
CA GLY A 446 40.97 32.00 -9.32
C GLY A 446 41.48 33.17 -8.48
N GLY A 447 42.62 32.98 -7.94
CA GLY A 447 43.81 33.76 -7.80
C GLY A 447 43.81 35.29 -7.89
N ALA A 448 44.25 35.94 -6.78
CA ALA A 448 45.08 37.15 -6.86
C ALA A 448 45.91 37.26 -5.58
N LYS A 449 47.21 37.56 -5.76
CA LYS A 449 48.26 37.72 -4.72
C LYS A 449 48.00 38.89 -3.79
N PRO A 450 48.46 38.81 -2.52
CA PRO A 450 48.36 39.92 -1.59
C PRO A 450 49.53 40.92 -1.74
N LYS A 451 49.24 42.20 -1.73
CA LYS A 451 50.22 43.29 -1.53
C LYS A 451 50.43 43.47 -0.05
N ALA A 452 51.71 43.44 0.29
CA ALA A 452 52.25 43.75 1.63
C ALA A 452 52.14 45.26 1.93
N THR A 453 51.83 45.58 3.17
CA THR A 453 52.07 46.90 3.76
C THR A 453 52.85 46.76 5.08
N PRO A 454 53.79 47.68 5.41
CA PRO A 454 54.82 47.47 6.41
C PRO A 454 54.45 47.89 7.84
N PRO A 455 55.26 47.57 8.86
CA PRO A 455 54.88 47.70 10.26
C PRO A 455 55.14 49.11 10.78
N LYS A 456 54.26 49.59 11.70
CA LYS A 456 54.54 50.75 12.56
C LYS A 456 54.88 50.32 13.99
N LYS A 457 56.04 50.76 14.39
CA LYS A 457 56.57 50.72 15.76
C LYS A 457 55.66 51.49 16.75
N LYS A 458 55.40 51.01 17.86
CA LYS A 458 55.86 51.26 19.24
C LYS A 458 55.20 50.27 20.17
#